data_e5ad9be5c9ddee1b02d63dcedc657a12
#
_entry.id   e5ad9be5c9ddee1b02d63dcedc657a12
#
_cell.length_a   1.000
_cell.length_b   1.000
_cell.length_c   1.000
_cell.angle_alpha   90.00
_cell.angle_beta   90.00
_cell.angle_gamma   90.00
#
_symmetry.space_group_name_H-M   'P 1'
#
loop_
_entity.id
_entity.type
_entity.pdbx_description
1 polymer ?
#
loop_
_entity_poly.entity_id
_entity_poly.type
_entity_poly.pdbx_seq_one_letter_code
_entity_poly.pdbx_strand_id
1 'polypeptide(L)'
;MSWNQFVQNFLDGYFSYRPDLAVQAGRHEFDGRLPDWSPAGMALMVHFLKENRTQAEKFNALTRAQEFERGYFIAQIDSDLFWIETAQKPYTTPSYYTDEQGLDPAVYVTRPYAPLEQRMRAFTLYAQNIPRAAQQIRNNLRTPMPRTFVDIGRTGFGGLASFLETDVPKVFAAVQNTNLQADFAAATKEAIAALKGLDKWLESEQPRANSNFALGPEKFRQMLWATERVTIPLDELEAIGRRDLQRNLDALRLACQKFAPGRSIQDCLALVQSNKPKEGPVQAARDQLVMLKSFIIEKQLVVIPSKSDCLVEESPAYMRWNSAYMNPPGPYEKDLPAVYYIAPPNPAWTPKEQFDYIPSYSELLFTSVHEVWPGHFLQFLHSNNSPSKFGQVFIGYAFAEGWAHYTEEMMWDAGLGEGDSTVHIGQLLNALLRNVRLISAIGLHTGKMTVEQSERMFRELAFQDPGNARQQAARGTFDPAYLNYTMGKLMIRKLRDDWCADRGGREAWKDFHDQFLSFGGPPIPLVRKAMLRNEKNLF
;
A
#
# COMPACT_ATOMS: atom_id res chain seq x y z
N MET A 1 -17.64 -3.24 31.37
CA MET A 1 -17.65 -2.93 29.92
C MET A 1 -17.41 -4.24 29.19
N SER A 2 -18.19 -4.53 28.14
CA SER A 2 -17.96 -5.69 27.28
C SER A 2 -16.77 -5.47 26.34
N TRP A 3 -16.21 -6.54 25.77
CA TRP A 3 -15.15 -6.45 24.76
C TRP A 3 -15.59 -5.60 23.56
N ASN A 4 -16.77 -5.84 23.01
CA ASN A 4 -17.26 -5.10 21.84
C ASN A 4 -17.40 -3.59 22.13
N GLN A 5 -17.89 -3.23 23.34
CA GLN A 5 -17.96 -1.82 23.74
C GLN A 5 -16.56 -1.21 23.90
N PHE A 6 -15.61 -1.98 24.40
CA PHE A 6 -14.22 -1.53 24.52
C PHE A 6 -13.59 -1.24 23.15
N VAL A 7 -13.76 -2.15 22.18
CA VAL A 7 -13.27 -1.96 20.80
C VAL A 7 -13.91 -0.74 20.14
N GLN A 8 -15.24 -0.55 20.33
CA GLN A 8 -15.92 0.62 19.79
C GLN A 8 -15.41 1.93 20.41
N ASN A 9 -15.23 1.97 21.71
CA ASN A 9 -14.68 3.15 22.41
C ASN A 9 -13.24 3.45 21.95
N PHE A 10 -12.44 2.41 21.70
CA PHE A 10 -11.10 2.56 21.15
C PHE A 10 -11.15 3.18 19.75
N LEU A 11 -12.01 2.69 18.85
CA LEU A 11 -12.13 3.22 17.49
C LEU A 11 -12.52 4.70 17.51
N ASP A 12 -13.51 5.08 18.32
CA ASP A 12 -13.94 6.49 18.43
C ASP A 12 -12.84 7.38 19.01
N GLY A 13 -12.09 6.89 20.00
CA GLY A 13 -10.92 7.57 20.53
C GLY A 13 -9.77 7.66 19.51
N TYR A 14 -9.47 6.58 18.83
CA TYR A 14 -8.42 6.51 17.82
C TYR A 14 -8.68 7.51 16.67
N PHE A 15 -9.92 7.58 16.17
CA PHE A 15 -10.30 8.55 15.14
C PHE A 15 -10.15 10.01 15.60
N SER A 16 -10.25 10.28 16.90
CA SER A 16 -9.99 11.62 17.42
C SER A 16 -8.51 12.01 17.34
N TYR A 17 -7.59 11.05 17.44
CA TYR A 17 -6.15 11.26 17.23
C TYR A 17 -5.75 11.14 15.75
N ARG A 18 -6.50 10.36 14.97
CA ARG A 18 -6.29 10.08 13.55
C ARG A 18 -7.52 10.47 12.73
N PRO A 19 -7.88 11.77 12.73
CA PRO A 19 -9.03 12.24 11.94
C PRO A 19 -8.86 12.02 10.43
N ASP A 20 -7.62 11.98 9.94
CA ASP A 20 -7.25 11.58 8.59
C ASP A 20 -7.73 10.16 8.26
N LEU A 21 -7.41 9.19 9.11
CA LEU A 21 -7.88 7.81 8.95
C LEU A 21 -9.41 7.72 9.08
N ALA A 22 -10.01 8.52 9.98
CA ALA A 22 -11.46 8.58 10.11
C ALA A 22 -12.12 9.01 8.80
N VAL A 23 -11.62 10.07 8.16
CA VAL A 23 -12.11 10.56 6.86
C VAL A 23 -11.89 9.51 5.75
N GLN A 24 -10.73 8.88 5.71
CA GLN A 24 -10.45 7.78 4.77
C GLN A 24 -11.42 6.60 4.96
N ALA A 25 -11.77 6.30 6.21
CA ALA A 25 -12.74 5.26 6.55
C ALA A 25 -14.21 5.66 6.25
N GLY A 26 -14.50 6.93 5.94
CA GLY A 26 -15.84 7.44 5.67
C GLY A 26 -16.56 8.04 6.87
N ARG A 27 -15.82 8.41 7.95
CA ARG A 27 -16.34 9.13 9.12
C ARG A 27 -16.23 10.65 8.88
N HIS A 28 -17.14 11.17 8.07
CA HIS A 28 -17.09 12.56 7.57
C HIS A 28 -17.41 13.64 8.61
N GLU A 29 -17.77 13.27 9.83
CA GLU A 29 -17.81 14.20 10.96
C GLU A 29 -16.41 14.68 11.40
N PHE A 30 -15.36 14.06 10.88
CA PHE A 30 -13.96 14.45 11.07
C PHE A 30 -13.42 15.29 9.90
N ASP A 31 -14.22 15.59 8.89
CA ASP A 31 -13.80 16.33 7.70
C ASP A 31 -13.06 17.63 8.06
N GLY A 32 -11.98 17.89 7.34
CA GLY A 32 -11.14 19.07 7.50
C GLY A 32 -10.18 19.05 8.68
N ARG A 33 -10.26 18.05 9.56
CA ARG A 33 -9.35 17.93 10.71
C ARG A 33 -8.04 17.25 10.27
N LEU A 34 -6.95 17.66 10.92
CA LEU A 34 -5.64 17.01 10.83
C LEU A 34 -5.21 16.52 12.22
N PRO A 35 -4.36 15.48 12.30
CA PRO A 35 -3.76 15.07 13.56
C PRO A 35 -3.03 16.23 14.26
N ASP A 36 -2.95 16.15 15.57
CA ASP A 36 -2.10 17.08 16.33
C ASP A 36 -0.70 16.49 16.45
N TRP A 37 0.19 16.91 15.57
CA TRP A 37 1.58 16.49 15.56
C TRP A 37 2.48 17.29 16.51
N SER A 38 1.91 18.12 17.39
CA SER A 38 2.70 18.74 18.46
C SER A 38 3.29 17.68 19.40
N PRO A 39 4.37 17.97 20.14
CA PRO A 39 4.92 17.05 21.14
C PRO A 39 3.85 16.60 22.16
N ALA A 40 2.94 17.49 22.54
CA ALA A 40 1.84 17.16 23.45
C ALA A 40 0.81 16.23 22.80
N GLY A 41 0.38 16.49 21.56
CA GLY A 41 -0.55 15.65 20.81
C GLY A 41 0.03 14.25 20.58
N MET A 42 1.29 14.16 20.18
CA MET A 42 1.99 12.88 20.02
C MET A 42 2.11 12.11 21.33
N ALA A 43 2.41 12.78 22.44
CA ALA A 43 2.48 12.14 23.76
C ALA A 43 1.10 11.60 24.22
N LEU A 44 0.03 12.34 23.97
CA LEU A 44 -1.34 11.91 24.27
C LEU A 44 -1.75 10.70 23.44
N MET A 45 -1.43 10.67 22.15
CA MET A 45 -1.68 9.49 21.29
C MET A 45 -0.92 8.26 21.80
N VAL A 46 0.36 8.39 22.11
CA VAL A 46 1.18 7.28 22.66
C VAL A 46 0.60 6.80 24.00
N HIS A 47 0.18 7.71 24.88
CA HIS A 47 -0.47 7.35 26.14
C HIS A 47 -1.77 6.59 25.91
N PHE A 48 -2.63 7.07 25.01
CA PHE A 48 -3.88 6.41 24.63
C PHE A 48 -3.64 4.99 24.13
N LEU A 49 -2.65 4.79 23.24
CA LEU A 49 -2.29 3.48 22.72
C LEU A 49 -1.85 2.52 23.83
N LYS A 50 -0.93 2.95 24.69
CA LYS A 50 -0.39 2.14 25.80
C LYS A 50 -1.45 1.78 26.83
N GLU A 51 -2.33 2.72 27.17
CA GLU A 51 -3.43 2.48 28.10
C GLU A 51 -4.41 1.43 27.53
N ASN A 52 -4.83 1.61 26.28
CA ASN A 52 -5.75 0.66 25.65
C ASN A 52 -5.13 -0.73 25.45
N ARG A 53 -3.83 -0.81 25.13
CA ARG A 53 -3.10 -2.07 25.09
C ARG A 53 -3.18 -2.81 26.43
N THR A 54 -2.85 -2.09 27.51
CA THR A 54 -2.90 -2.63 28.88
C THR A 54 -4.32 -3.04 29.30
N GLN A 55 -5.34 -2.29 28.89
CA GLN A 55 -6.74 -2.65 29.17
C GLN A 55 -7.18 -3.89 28.37
N ALA A 56 -6.78 -4.01 27.10
CA ALA A 56 -7.08 -5.19 26.28
C ALA A 56 -6.55 -6.49 26.91
N GLU A 57 -5.36 -6.44 27.52
CA GLU A 57 -4.75 -7.61 28.20
C GLU A 57 -5.53 -8.07 29.45
N LYS A 58 -6.32 -7.20 30.07
CA LYS A 58 -7.11 -7.54 31.27
C LYS A 58 -8.38 -8.33 30.97
N PHE A 59 -8.84 -8.37 29.72
CA PHE A 59 -10.00 -9.17 29.35
C PHE A 59 -9.62 -10.66 29.35
N ASN A 60 -10.25 -11.43 30.21
CA ASN A 60 -9.95 -12.87 30.45
C ASN A 60 -11.12 -13.81 30.17
N ALA A 61 -12.33 -13.29 29.96
CA ALA A 61 -13.54 -14.08 29.67
C ALA A 61 -14.02 -13.80 28.24
N LEU A 62 -13.18 -14.09 27.25
CA LEU A 62 -13.45 -13.85 25.84
C LEU A 62 -13.86 -15.13 25.12
N THR A 63 -14.74 -15.00 24.12
CA THR A 63 -14.96 -16.06 23.13
C THR A 63 -13.72 -16.23 22.25
N ARG A 64 -13.61 -17.35 21.54
CA ARG A 64 -12.50 -17.60 20.61
C ARG A 64 -12.35 -16.48 19.55
N ALA A 65 -13.46 -15.97 19.03
CA ALA A 65 -13.45 -14.86 18.08
C ALA A 65 -12.91 -13.56 18.70
N GLN A 66 -13.33 -13.28 19.95
CA GLN A 66 -12.85 -12.11 20.68
C GLN A 66 -11.38 -12.24 21.11
N GLU A 67 -10.89 -13.45 21.43
CA GLU A 67 -9.46 -13.70 21.67
C GLU A 67 -8.62 -13.43 20.43
N PHE A 68 -9.10 -13.85 19.26
CA PHE A 68 -8.47 -13.52 17.98
C PHE A 68 -8.45 -12.01 17.76
N GLU A 69 -9.60 -11.34 17.90
CA GLU A 69 -9.71 -9.89 17.73
C GLU A 69 -8.82 -9.12 18.73
N ARG A 70 -8.70 -9.60 19.99
CA ARG A 70 -7.75 -9.04 20.97
C ARG A 70 -6.30 -9.15 20.49
N GLY A 71 -5.91 -10.30 19.93
CA GLY A 71 -4.57 -10.47 19.35
C GLY A 71 -4.30 -9.50 18.21
N TYR A 72 -5.29 -9.29 17.35
CA TYR A 72 -5.23 -8.33 16.26
C TYR A 72 -5.16 -6.87 16.77
N PHE A 73 -6.01 -6.54 17.73
CA PHE A 73 -6.03 -5.23 18.40
C PHE A 73 -4.68 -4.86 19.01
N ILE A 74 -4.07 -5.79 19.75
CA ILE A 74 -2.74 -5.59 20.34
C ILE A 74 -1.67 -5.47 19.25
N ALA A 75 -1.78 -6.24 18.16
CA ALA A 75 -0.84 -6.17 17.04
C ALA A 75 -0.85 -4.79 16.36
N GLN A 76 -2.02 -4.21 16.16
CA GLN A 76 -2.14 -2.87 15.58
C GLN A 76 -1.51 -1.81 16.48
N ILE A 77 -1.79 -1.86 17.79
CA ILE A 77 -1.19 -0.92 18.73
C ILE A 77 0.34 -1.07 18.80
N ASP A 78 0.85 -2.29 18.82
CA ASP A 78 2.30 -2.55 18.81
C ASP A 78 2.97 -2.01 17.53
N SER A 79 2.28 -2.11 16.39
CA SER A 79 2.72 -1.52 15.11
C SER A 79 2.83 0.00 15.21
N ASP A 80 1.79 0.67 15.68
CA ASP A 80 1.77 2.13 15.82
C ASP A 80 2.87 2.60 16.78
N LEU A 81 2.99 1.95 17.94
CA LEU A 81 4.03 2.28 18.93
C LEU A 81 5.45 2.03 18.38
N PHE A 82 5.65 0.98 17.59
CA PHE A 82 6.94 0.73 16.95
C PHE A 82 7.33 1.90 16.03
N TRP A 83 6.43 2.32 15.15
CA TRP A 83 6.73 3.41 14.21
C TRP A 83 6.93 4.75 14.90
N ILE A 84 6.17 5.04 15.95
CA ILE A 84 6.25 6.32 16.68
C ILE A 84 7.47 6.35 17.61
N GLU A 85 7.64 5.34 18.48
CA GLU A 85 8.63 5.38 19.55
C GLU A 85 9.96 4.71 19.18
N THR A 86 9.94 3.55 18.51
CA THR A 86 11.15 2.76 18.22
C THR A 86 11.83 3.23 16.94
N ALA A 87 11.08 3.29 15.84
CA ALA A 87 11.58 3.78 14.55
C ALA A 87 11.65 5.31 14.51
N GLN A 88 10.87 5.99 15.34
CA GLN A 88 10.81 7.45 15.44
C GLN A 88 10.47 8.15 14.11
N LYS A 89 9.64 7.52 13.26
CA LYS A 89 9.26 8.06 11.94
C LYS A 89 8.80 9.52 11.99
N PRO A 90 7.95 9.96 12.95
CA PRO A 90 7.52 11.36 13.03
C PRO A 90 8.68 12.36 13.12
N TYR A 91 9.83 11.91 13.63
CA TYR A 91 10.99 12.78 13.90
C TYR A 91 12.13 12.63 12.89
N THR A 92 12.03 11.64 12.01
CA THR A 92 13.12 11.30 11.08
C THR A 92 12.70 11.27 9.62
N THR A 93 11.42 11.03 9.33
CA THR A 93 10.95 10.63 7.99
C THR A 93 9.86 11.58 7.49
N PRO A 94 10.14 12.49 6.55
CA PRO A 94 9.14 13.41 6.02
C PRO A 94 7.92 12.73 5.37
N SER A 95 8.10 11.58 4.69
CA SER A 95 7.00 10.82 4.08
C SER A 95 5.99 10.26 5.09
N TYR A 96 6.34 10.19 6.37
CA TYR A 96 5.38 9.90 7.44
C TYR A 96 4.15 10.82 7.39
N TYR A 97 4.32 12.08 7.01
CA TYR A 97 3.25 13.08 6.99
C TYR A 97 2.50 13.13 5.68
N THR A 98 3.12 12.77 4.55
CA THR A 98 2.51 12.83 3.22
C THR A 98 1.86 11.51 2.80
N ASP A 99 2.49 10.39 3.12
CA ASP A 99 2.08 9.08 2.60
C ASP A 99 1.31 8.25 3.63
N GLU A 100 1.64 8.40 4.94
CA GLU A 100 1.12 7.52 5.98
C GLU A 100 0.14 8.24 6.93
N GLN A 101 0.20 9.57 7.02
CA GLN A 101 -0.45 10.34 8.09
C GLN A 101 -1.04 11.68 7.60
N GLY A 102 -2.12 11.66 6.86
CA GLY A 102 -3.06 12.74 6.91
C GLY A 102 -2.93 13.96 6.01
N LEU A 103 -1.83 14.21 5.35
CA LEU A 103 -1.76 15.32 4.38
C LEU A 103 -2.27 14.93 2.97
N ASP A 104 -3.11 13.92 2.84
CA ASP A 104 -3.73 13.57 1.56
C ASP A 104 -5.17 14.11 1.47
N PRO A 105 -5.45 15.09 0.57
CA PRO A 105 -6.78 15.63 0.35
C PRO A 105 -7.64 14.81 -0.62
N ALA A 106 -7.17 13.66 -1.10
CA ALA A 106 -7.80 12.89 -2.18
C ALA A 106 -9.30 12.62 -1.93
N VAL A 107 -9.68 12.30 -0.68
CA VAL A 107 -11.08 12.02 -0.33
C VAL A 107 -11.99 13.21 -0.69
N TYR A 108 -11.60 14.44 -0.37
CA TYR A 108 -12.41 15.63 -0.65
C TYR A 108 -12.54 15.91 -2.15
N VAL A 109 -11.53 15.54 -2.92
CA VAL A 109 -11.38 15.93 -4.33
C VAL A 109 -11.94 14.88 -5.27
N THR A 110 -11.62 13.61 -5.03
CA THR A 110 -11.92 12.51 -5.97
C THR A 110 -13.17 11.72 -5.59
N ARG A 111 -13.49 11.60 -4.28
CA ARG A 111 -14.55 10.74 -3.79
C ARG A 111 -15.90 11.49 -3.72
N PRO A 112 -16.97 11.03 -4.40
CA PRO A 112 -18.25 11.74 -4.43
C PRO A 112 -19.15 11.40 -3.21
N TYR A 113 -18.60 11.47 -1.99
CA TYR A 113 -19.31 11.11 -0.75
C TYR A 113 -20.38 12.14 -0.34
N ALA A 114 -20.31 13.36 -0.87
CA ALA A 114 -21.25 14.44 -0.58
C ALA A 114 -21.34 15.40 -1.78
N PRO A 115 -22.35 16.31 -1.81
CA PRO A 115 -22.42 17.38 -2.80
C PRO A 115 -21.12 18.19 -2.85
N LEU A 116 -20.77 18.67 -4.05
CA LEU A 116 -19.49 19.33 -4.32
C LEU A 116 -19.24 20.54 -3.38
N GLU A 117 -20.27 21.33 -3.08
CA GLU A 117 -20.15 22.47 -2.15
C GLU A 117 -19.80 22.01 -0.73
N GLN A 118 -20.37 20.90 -0.25
CA GLN A 118 -20.05 20.36 1.07
C GLN A 118 -18.59 19.86 1.10
N ARG A 119 -18.15 19.17 0.06
CA ARG A 119 -16.74 18.72 -0.05
C ARG A 119 -15.78 19.89 -0.13
N MET A 120 -16.15 20.98 -0.82
CA MET A 120 -15.37 22.21 -0.86
C MET A 120 -15.24 22.86 0.54
N ARG A 121 -16.31 22.85 1.36
CA ARG A 121 -16.25 23.32 2.76
C ARG A 121 -15.29 22.48 3.59
N ALA A 122 -15.37 21.15 3.48
CA ALA A 122 -14.48 20.22 4.15
C ALA A 122 -13.01 20.43 3.74
N PHE A 123 -12.74 20.55 2.43
CA PHE A 123 -11.43 20.88 1.92
C PHE A 123 -10.92 22.24 2.41
N THR A 124 -11.77 23.26 2.47
CA THR A 124 -11.38 24.60 2.95
C THR A 124 -10.91 24.53 4.42
N LEU A 125 -11.64 23.80 5.27
CA LEU A 125 -11.23 23.55 6.65
C LEU A 125 -9.89 22.78 6.74
N TYR A 126 -9.72 21.76 5.90
CA TYR A 126 -8.46 21.04 5.77
C TYR A 126 -7.31 21.98 5.40
N ALA A 127 -7.49 22.81 4.38
CA ALA A 127 -6.47 23.75 3.92
C ALA A 127 -6.11 24.79 5.01
N GLN A 128 -7.09 25.27 5.79
CA GLN A 128 -6.86 26.18 6.92
C GLN A 128 -5.99 25.55 8.03
N ASN A 129 -5.99 24.22 8.17
CA ASN A 129 -5.17 23.52 9.17
C ASN A 129 -3.74 23.26 8.71
N ILE A 130 -3.43 23.33 7.42
CA ILE A 130 -2.09 23.02 6.88
C ILE A 130 -0.99 23.93 7.43
N PRO A 131 -1.14 25.27 7.58
CA PRO A 131 -0.06 26.10 8.10
C PRO A 131 0.40 25.69 9.51
N ARG A 132 -0.56 25.35 10.40
CA ARG A 132 -0.25 24.82 11.75
C ARG A 132 0.45 23.46 11.65
N ALA A 133 -0.07 22.56 10.82
CA ALA A 133 0.52 21.25 10.60
C ALA A 133 1.96 21.36 10.07
N ALA A 134 2.21 22.22 9.09
CA ALA A 134 3.53 22.46 8.53
C ALA A 134 4.54 22.96 9.59
N GLN A 135 4.09 23.84 10.51
CA GLN A 135 4.93 24.28 11.62
C GLN A 135 5.28 23.13 12.57
N GLN A 136 4.31 22.27 12.91
CA GLN A 136 4.54 21.09 13.75
C GLN A 136 5.51 20.11 13.09
N ILE A 137 5.31 19.81 11.80
CA ILE A 137 6.18 18.95 11.00
C ILE A 137 7.61 19.48 10.99
N ARG A 138 7.77 20.78 10.72
CA ARG A 138 9.08 21.44 10.70
C ARG A 138 9.80 21.34 12.05
N ASN A 139 9.05 21.45 13.16
CA ASN A 139 9.59 21.35 14.51
C ASN A 139 9.94 19.92 14.91
N ASN A 140 9.23 18.92 14.39
CA ASN A 140 9.47 17.51 14.69
C ASN A 140 10.66 16.94 13.94
N LEU A 141 10.80 17.26 12.65
CA LEU A 141 11.82 16.66 11.80
C LEU A 141 13.22 17.11 12.20
N ARG A 142 14.05 16.14 12.54
CA ARG A 142 15.44 16.34 12.97
C ARG A 142 16.38 16.34 11.77
N THR A 143 17.37 17.21 11.81
CA THR A 143 18.42 17.31 10.79
C THR A 143 19.81 17.12 11.39
N PRO A 144 20.82 16.65 10.63
CA PRO A 144 20.73 16.22 9.24
C PRO A 144 20.01 14.88 9.09
N MET A 145 19.31 14.69 7.96
CA MET A 145 18.59 13.47 7.64
C MET A 145 19.16 12.77 6.39
N PRO A 146 18.80 11.51 6.11
CA PRO A 146 19.24 10.81 4.91
C PRO A 146 18.81 11.55 3.63
N ARG A 147 19.68 11.51 2.60
CA ARG A 147 19.41 12.17 1.31
C ARG A 147 18.09 11.72 0.68
N THR A 148 17.83 10.43 0.68
CA THR A 148 16.59 9.87 0.15
C THR A 148 15.34 10.34 0.91
N PHE A 149 15.48 10.62 2.23
CA PHE A 149 14.38 11.16 3.04
C PHE A 149 14.11 12.63 2.72
N VAL A 150 15.18 13.41 2.50
CA VAL A 150 15.03 14.79 2.02
C VAL A 150 14.34 14.82 0.66
N ASP A 151 14.78 13.97 -0.26
CA ASP A 151 14.28 13.96 -1.64
C ASP A 151 12.80 13.51 -1.70
N ILE A 152 12.38 12.47 -0.94
CA ILE A 152 10.97 12.05 -0.89
C ILE A 152 10.09 13.10 -0.19
N GLY A 153 10.59 13.75 0.86
CA GLY A 153 9.87 14.83 1.53
C GLY A 153 9.64 16.03 0.63
N ARG A 154 10.63 16.41 -0.17
CA ARG A 154 10.50 17.46 -1.20
C ARG A 154 9.47 17.08 -2.25
N THR A 155 9.50 15.83 -2.73
CA THR A 155 8.51 15.31 -3.68
C THR A 155 7.10 15.37 -3.08
N GLY A 156 6.91 14.95 -1.83
CA GLY A 156 5.62 14.94 -1.17
C GLY A 156 5.07 16.35 -0.93
N PHE A 157 5.81 17.21 -0.23
CA PHE A 157 5.32 18.57 0.10
C PHE A 157 5.24 19.47 -1.14
N GLY A 158 6.24 19.42 -2.02
CA GLY A 158 6.23 20.19 -3.27
C GLY A 158 5.14 19.72 -4.24
N GLY A 159 4.95 18.40 -4.36
CA GLY A 159 3.90 17.80 -5.16
C GLY A 159 2.51 18.17 -4.65
N LEU A 160 2.29 18.11 -3.33
CA LEU A 160 1.02 18.52 -2.73
C LEU A 160 0.76 20.03 -2.93
N ALA A 161 1.77 20.89 -2.77
CA ALA A 161 1.63 22.32 -3.05
C ALA A 161 1.22 22.59 -4.50
N SER A 162 1.86 21.91 -5.46
CA SER A 162 1.53 22.01 -6.88
C SER A 162 0.10 21.54 -7.17
N PHE A 163 -0.33 20.44 -6.57
CA PHE A 163 -1.69 19.94 -6.71
C PHE A 163 -2.74 20.92 -6.19
N LEU A 164 -2.50 21.51 -5.01
CA LEU A 164 -3.37 22.54 -4.45
C LEU A 164 -3.44 23.79 -5.33
N GLU A 165 -2.35 24.11 -6.03
CA GLU A 165 -2.26 25.30 -6.90
C GLU A 165 -2.92 25.09 -8.26
N THR A 166 -2.81 23.89 -8.84
CA THR A 166 -3.14 23.67 -10.27
C THR A 166 -4.43 22.87 -10.49
N ASP A 167 -4.72 21.87 -9.65
CA ASP A 167 -5.77 20.89 -9.91
C ASP A 167 -7.01 21.07 -9.02
N VAL A 168 -6.82 21.29 -7.73
CA VAL A 168 -7.92 21.46 -6.78
C VAL A 168 -8.88 22.59 -7.16
N PRO A 169 -8.42 23.79 -7.64
CA PRO A 169 -9.31 24.84 -8.08
C PRO A 169 -10.23 24.42 -9.23
N LYS A 170 -9.76 23.56 -10.14
CA LYS A 170 -10.56 23.06 -11.26
C LYS A 170 -11.72 22.19 -10.78
N VAL A 171 -11.49 21.36 -9.75
CA VAL A 171 -12.52 20.48 -9.18
C VAL A 171 -13.66 21.29 -8.58
N PHE A 172 -13.35 22.36 -7.86
CA PHE A 172 -14.35 23.19 -7.17
C PHE A 172 -14.83 24.40 -7.97
N ALA A 173 -14.41 24.57 -9.21
CA ALA A 173 -14.78 25.71 -10.06
C ALA A 173 -16.31 25.83 -10.30
N ALA A 174 -17.04 24.71 -10.28
CA ALA A 174 -18.48 24.69 -10.51
C ALA A 174 -19.31 25.16 -9.29
N VAL A 175 -18.73 25.36 -8.12
CA VAL A 175 -19.43 25.81 -6.92
C VAL A 175 -19.75 27.30 -7.02
N GLN A 176 -21.03 27.68 -6.99
CA GLN A 176 -21.48 29.05 -7.23
C GLN A 176 -21.46 29.95 -5.98
N ASN A 177 -21.17 29.39 -4.81
CA ASN A 177 -21.12 30.14 -3.55
C ASN A 177 -19.87 31.02 -3.49
N THR A 178 -20.04 32.33 -3.77
CA THR A 178 -18.93 33.30 -3.88
C THR A 178 -18.16 33.49 -2.56
N ASN A 179 -18.85 33.46 -1.41
CA ASN A 179 -18.17 33.55 -0.11
C ASN A 179 -17.30 32.35 0.14
N LEU A 180 -17.82 31.15 -0.14
CA LEU A 180 -17.03 29.93 -0.02
C LEU A 180 -15.85 29.88 -0.99
N GLN A 181 -16.02 30.40 -2.22
CA GLN A 181 -14.91 30.54 -3.17
C GLN A 181 -13.81 31.48 -2.65
N ALA A 182 -14.19 32.57 -2.00
CA ALA A 182 -13.22 33.49 -1.40
C ALA A 182 -12.46 32.86 -0.22
N ASP A 183 -13.19 32.18 0.68
CA ASP A 183 -12.60 31.47 1.82
C ASP A 183 -11.67 30.35 1.36
N PHE A 184 -12.09 29.56 0.37
CA PHE A 184 -11.29 28.51 -0.26
C PHE A 184 -10.02 29.07 -0.87
N ALA A 185 -10.10 30.15 -1.65
CA ALA A 185 -8.93 30.76 -2.28
C ALA A 185 -7.92 31.27 -1.24
N ALA A 186 -8.40 31.91 -0.16
CA ALA A 186 -7.55 32.38 0.93
C ALA A 186 -6.86 31.22 1.66
N ALA A 187 -7.62 30.20 2.08
CA ALA A 187 -7.10 29.03 2.78
C ALA A 187 -6.08 28.25 1.92
N THR A 188 -6.41 28.02 0.65
CA THR A 188 -5.52 27.31 -0.29
C THR A 188 -4.22 28.06 -0.52
N LYS A 189 -4.26 29.39 -0.64
CA LYS A 189 -3.05 30.22 -0.77
C LYS A 189 -2.10 30.08 0.43
N GLU A 190 -2.63 30.08 1.65
CA GLU A 190 -1.84 29.92 2.87
C GLU A 190 -1.28 28.48 2.99
N ALA A 191 -2.07 27.48 2.65
CA ALA A 191 -1.65 26.09 2.62
C ALA A 191 -0.49 25.86 1.63
N ILE A 192 -0.62 26.39 0.41
CA ILE A 192 0.44 26.32 -0.62
C ILE A 192 1.72 26.98 -0.11
N ALA A 193 1.62 28.17 0.50
CA ALA A 193 2.79 28.88 1.03
C ALA A 193 3.49 28.05 2.13
N ALA A 194 2.74 27.43 3.02
CA ALA A 194 3.27 26.59 4.09
C ALA A 194 3.98 25.33 3.56
N LEU A 195 3.37 24.64 2.59
CA LEU A 195 3.95 23.44 1.96
C LEU A 195 5.20 23.77 1.13
N LYS A 196 5.18 24.85 0.34
CA LYS A 196 6.38 25.37 -0.36
C LYS A 196 7.47 25.79 0.63
N GLY A 197 7.09 26.26 1.83
CA GLY A 197 8.02 26.55 2.91
C GLY A 197 8.74 25.29 3.42
N LEU A 198 8.02 24.18 3.58
CA LEU A 198 8.62 22.88 3.95
C LEU A 198 9.56 22.36 2.85
N ASP A 199 9.14 22.41 1.57
CA ASP A 199 9.99 21.99 0.45
C ASP A 199 11.29 22.79 0.39
N LYS A 200 11.21 24.12 0.45
CA LYS A 200 12.41 25.01 0.46
C LYS A 200 13.31 24.75 1.65
N TRP A 201 12.72 24.48 2.83
CA TRP A 201 13.52 24.11 3.98
C TRP A 201 14.26 22.79 3.75
N LEU A 202 13.59 21.76 3.26
CA LEU A 202 14.23 20.48 2.93
C LEU A 202 15.30 20.66 1.84
N GLU A 203 15.06 21.51 0.85
CA GLU A 203 16.09 21.87 -0.13
C GLU A 203 17.35 22.43 0.51
N SER A 204 17.19 23.31 1.50
CA SER A 204 18.34 23.89 2.25
C SER A 204 19.08 22.84 3.11
N GLU A 205 18.45 21.72 3.44
CA GLU A 205 19.07 20.61 4.17
C GLU A 205 19.85 19.64 3.25
N GLN A 206 19.62 19.64 1.94
CA GLN A 206 20.29 18.75 0.98
C GLN A 206 21.82 18.75 1.08
N PRO A 207 22.53 19.90 1.22
CA PRO A 207 24.00 19.90 1.33
C PRO A 207 24.54 19.20 2.58
N ARG A 208 23.70 19.04 3.63
CA ARG A 208 24.06 18.41 4.90
C ARG A 208 23.53 16.98 5.02
N ALA A 209 22.78 16.52 4.00
CA ALA A 209 22.17 15.20 4.02
C ALA A 209 23.21 14.08 4.10
N ASN A 210 22.84 13.00 4.80
CA ASN A 210 23.70 11.84 5.03
C ASN A 210 23.12 10.56 4.41
N SER A 211 23.67 9.39 4.74
CA SER A 211 23.21 8.08 4.30
C SER A 211 22.71 7.18 5.45
N ASN A 212 22.42 7.74 6.62
CA ASN A 212 22.12 7.00 7.84
C ASN A 212 20.61 6.64 7.94
N PHE A 213 20.08 5.91 6.97
CA PHE A 213 18.67 5.51 6.90
C PHE A 213 18.40 4.17 7.58
N ALA A 214 19.42 3.33 7.78
CA ALA A 214 19.24 1.95 8.21
C ALA A 214 18.69 1.85 9.64
N LEU A 215 17.66 1.03 9.83
CA LEU A 215 17.11 0.72 11.16
C LEU A 215 18.12 -0.05 12.04
N GLY A 216 19.01 -0.80 11.43
CA GLY A 216 19.84 -1.80 12.07
C GLY A 216 19.08 -3.13 12.28
N PRO A 217 19.81 -4.24 12.42
CA PRO A 217 19.22 -5.58 12.43
C PRO A 217 18.26 -5.79 13.61
N GLU A 218 18.52 -5.15 14.76
CA GLU A 218 17.67 -5.31 15.94
C GLU A 218 16.30 -4.64 15.75
N LYS A 219 16.27 -3.35 15.39
CA LYS A 219 15.01 -2.65 15.12
C LYS A 219 14.28 -3.23 13.92
N PHE A 220 15.00 -3.78 12.93
CA PHE A 220 14.36 -4.44 11.79
C PHE A 220 13.62 -5.73 12.23
N ARG A 221 14.20 -6.54 13.14
CA ARG A 221 13.49 -7.67 13.74
C ARG A 221 12.29 -7.23 14.58
N GLN A 222 12.47 -6.16 15.37
CA GLN A 222 11.35 -5.58 16.15
C GLN A 222 10.23 -5.09 15.25
N MET A 223 10.54 -4.49 14.09
CA MET A 223 9.56 -4.12 13.07
C MET A 223 8.76 -5.33 12.62
N LEU A 224 9.43 -6.41 12.16
CA LEU A 224 8.75 -7.61 11.69
C LEU A 224 7.82 -8.22 12.73
N TRP A 225 8.24 -8.22 13.99
CA TRP A 225 7.40 -8.70 15.08
C TRP A 225 6.24 -7.75 15.39
N ALA A 226 6.51 -6.46 15.49
CA ALA A 226 5.50 -5.47 15.88
C ALA A 226 4.39 -5.36 14.82
N THR A 227 4.77 -5.32 13.52
CA THR A 227 3.82 -5.11 12.42
C THR A 227 3.19 -6.42 11.94
N GLU A 228 3.96 -7.51 11.84
CA GLU A 228 3.53 -8.72 11.16
C GLU A 228 3.56 -9.99 12.03
N ARG A 229 3.97 -9.89 13.31
CA ARG A 229 4.13 -11.04 14.22
C ARG A 229 5.11 -12.10 13.71
N VAL A 230 6.09 -11.70 12.91
CA VAL A 230 7.12 -12.58 12.35
C VAL A 230 8.39 -12.53 13.20
N THR A 231 8.92 -13.71 13.57
CA THR A 231 10.10 -13.86 14.44
C THR A 231 11.24 -14.66 13.81
N ILE A 232 11.15 -14.98 12.51
CA ILE A 232 12.19 -15.74 11.80
C ILE A 232 13.53 -14.97 11.79
N PRO A 233 14.69 -15.65 11.90
CA PRO A 233 15.98 -15.02 11.70
C PRO A 233 16.09 -14.35 10.32
N LEU A 234 16.74 -13.17 10.25
CA LEU A 234 16.80 -12.38 9.02
C LEU A 234 17.55 -13.06 7.88
N ASP A 235 18.59 -13.83 8.19
CA ASP A 235 19.33 -14.64 7.22
C ASP A 235 18.50 -15.80 6.67
N GLU A 236 17.66 -16.40 7.48
CA GLU A 236 16.71 -17.42 7.04
C GLU A 236 15.62 -16.80 6.14
N LEU A 237 15.06 -15.65 6.52
CA LEU A 237 14.07 -14.93 5.71
C LEU A 237 14.66 -14.49 4.36
N GLU A 238 15.91 -13.98 4.36
CA GLU A 238 16.62 -13.63 3.14
C GLU A 238 16.83 -14.86 2.25
N ALA A 239 17.25 -16.00 2.83
CA ALA A 239 17.43 -17.24 2.10
C ALA A 239 16.13 -17.76 1.48
N ILE A 240 15.00 -17.62 2.16
CA ILE A 240 13.67 -17.92 1.61
C ILE A 240 13.37 -17.03 0.40
N GLY A 241 13.57 -15.71 0.53
CA GLY A 241 13.38 -14.76 -0.56
C GLY A 241 14.27 -15.05 -1.78
N ARG A 242 15.53 -15.42 -1.55
CA ARG A 242 16.48 -15.80 -2.62
C ARG A 242 16.07 -17.10 -3.33
N ARG A 243 15.52 -18.08 -2.62
CA ARG A 243 14.97 -19.30 -3.24
C ARG A 243 13.78 -18.99 -4.15
N ASP A 244 12.86 -18.13 -3.69
CA ASP A 244 11.70 -17.71 -4.50
C ASP A 244 12.14 -16.88 -5.72
N LEU A 245 13.12 -15.98 -5.56
CA LEU A 245 13.75 -15.25 -6.67
C LEU A 245 14.33 -16.21 -7.72
N GLN A 246 15.12 -17.20 -7.30
CA GLN A 246 15.73 -18.16 -8.21
C GLN A 246 14.66 -18.98 -8.94
N ARG A 247 13.63 -19.45 -8.24
CA ARG A 247 12.48 -20.15 -8.84
C ARG A 247 11.84 -19.33 -9.97
N ASN A 248 11.61 -18.04 -9.72
CA ASN A 248 10.97 -17.14 -10.68
C ASN A 248 11.91 -16.82 -11.86
N LEU A 249 13.22 -16.68 -11.63
CA LEU A 249 14.20 -16.50 -12.71
C LEU A 249 14.28 -17.74 -13.61
N ASP A 250 14.24 -18.95 -13.05
CA ASP A 250 14.25 -20.18 -13.82
C ASP A 250 12.96 -20.34 -14.64
N ALA A 251 11.81 -20.00 -14.05
CA ALA A 251 10.54 -19.97 -14.76
C ALA A 251 10.54 -18.94 -15.90
N LEU A 252 11.11 -17.75 -15.68
CA LEU A 252 11.26 -16.72 -16.72
C LEU A 252 12.11 -17.20 -17.90
N ARG A 253 13.26 -17.86 -17.62
CA ARG A 253 14.11 -18.43 -18.67
C ARG A 253 13.33 -19.44 -19.52
N LEU A 254 12.56 -20.33 -18.88
CA LEU A 254 11.74 -21.32 -19.60
C LEU A 254 10.62 -20.67 -20.41
N ALA A 255 9.94 -19.66 -19.86
CA ALA A 255 8.90 -18.93 -20.58
C ALA A 255 9.49 -18.17 -21.79
N CYS A 256 10.65 -17.52 -21.63
CA CYS A 256 11.35 -16.85 -22.73
C CYS A 256 11.83 -17.84 -23.80
N GLN A 257 12.33 -19.02 -23.42
CA GLN A 257 12.72 -20.05 -24.39
C GLN A 257 11.54 -20.54 -25.23
N LYS A 258 10.33 -20.63 -24.65
CA LYS A 258 9.13 -21.00 -25.36
C LYS A 258 8.64 -19.89 -26.30
N PHE A 259 8.63 -18.63 -25.82
CA PHE A 259 8.11 -17.48 -26.57
C PHE A 259 9.05 -17.04 -27.68
N ALA A 260 10.36 -16.96 -27.42
CA ALA A 260 11.38 -16.44 -28.32
C ALA A 260 12.61 -17.39 -28.39
N PRO A 261 12.48 -18.59 -29.02
CA PRO A 261 13.55 -19.57 -29.06
C PRO A 261 14.85 -19.00 -29.63
N GLY A 262 15.97 -19.27 -28.95
CA GLY A 262 17.30 -18.84 -29.38
C GLY A 262 17.64 -17.36 -29.11
N ARG A 263 16.75 -16.58 -28.51
CA ARG A 263 17.01 -15.20 -28.12
C ARG A 263 17.51 -15.09 -26.68
N SER A 264 18.19 -13.98 -26.38
CA SER A 264 18.52 -13.63 -25.00
C SER A 264 17.25 -13.30 -24.19
N ILE A 265 17.34 -13.32 -22.85
CA ILE A 265 16.23 -12.89 -22.00
C ILE A 265 15.88 -11.44 -22.29
N GLN A 266 16.86 -10.56 -22.46
CA GLN A 266 16.66 -9.14 -22.77
C GLN A 266 15.88 -8.95 -24.07
N ASP A 267 16.24 -9.68 -25.14
CA ASP A 267 15.51 -9.62 -26.41
C ASP A 267 14.08 -10.18 -26.28
N CYS A 268 13.90 -11.25 -25.51
CA CYS A 268 12.58 -11.79 -25.20
C CYS A 268 11.71 -10.74 -24.50
N LEU A 269 12.23 -10.11 -23.45
CA LEU A 269 11.50 -9.08 -22.69
C LEU A 269 11.20 -7.86 -23.54
N ALA A 270 12.11 -7.44 -24.41
CA ALA A 270 11.88 -6.34 -25.36
C ALA A 270 10.71 -6.66 -26.31
N LEU A 271 10.60 -7.91 -26.77
CA LEU A 271 9.45 -8.35 -27.59
C LEU A 271 8.13 -8.33 -26.80
N VAL A 272 8.12 -8.81 -25.57
CA VAL A 272 6.92 -8.77 -24.71
C VAL A 272 6.53 -7.32 -24.44
N GLN A 273 7.51 -6.46 -24.12
CA GLN A 273 7.30 -5.04 -23.85
C GLN A 273 6.79 -4.27 -25.08
N SER A 274 7.08 -4.71 -26.29
CA SER A 274 6.56 -4.09 -27.51
C SER A 274 5.07 -4.34 -27.74
N ASN A 275 4.48 -5.34 -27.09
CA ASN A 275 3.05 -5.65 -27.19
C ASN A 275 2.22 -4.73 -26.27
N LYS A 276 2.06 -3.49 -26.69
CA LYS A 276 1.30 -2.47 -25.95
C LYS A 276 -0.20 -2.60 -26.17
N PRO A 277 -1.05 -2.22 -25.17
CA PRO A 277 -2.49 -2.09 -25.36
C PRO A 277 -2.84 -1.13 -26.50
N LYS A 278 -3.53 -1.60 -27.53
CA LYS A 278 -3.85 -0.81 -28.73
C LYS A 278 -4.77 0.37 -28.44
N GLU A 279 -5.77 0.14 -27.56
CA GLU A 279 -6.79 1.13 -27.16
C GLU A 279 -6.33 1.98 -25.96
N GLY A 280 -5.05 1.86 -25.58
CA GLY A 280 -4.49 2.47 -24.39
C GLY A 280 -4.72 1.65 -23.11
N PRO A 281 -3.93 1.93 -22.05
CA PRO A 281 -3.93 1.08 -20.85
C PRO A 281 -5.26 1.11 -20.08
N VAL A 282 -5.96 2.24 -20.04
CA VAL A 282 -7.24 2.38 -19.31
C VAL A 282 -8.33 1.50 -19.95
N GLN A 283 -8.48 1.53 -21.28
CA GLN A 283 -9.49 0.70 -21.96
C GLN A 283 -9.12 -0.78 -21.86
N ALA A 284 -7.86 -1.13 -22.08
CA ALA A 284 -7.41 -2.51 -21.94
C ALA A 284 -7.65 -3.06 -20.52
N ALA A 285 -7.41 -2.24 -19.49
CA ALA A 285 -7.72 -2.65 -18.11
C ALA A 285 -9.23 -2.87 -17.90
N ARG A 286 -10.10 -2.01 -18.44
CA ARG A 286 -11.56 -2.25 -18.40
C ARG A 286 -11.95 -3.61 -18.98
N ASP A 287 -11.41 -3.94 -20.14
CA ASP A 287 -11.68 -5.22 -20.82
C ASP A 287 -11.10 -6.40 -20.02
N GLN A 288 -9.89 -6.23 -19.48
CA GLN A 288 -9.26 -7.23 -18.60
C GLN A 288 -10.09 -7.49 -17.33
N LEU A 289 -10.68 -6.45 -16.71
CA LEU A 289 -11.50 -6.65 -15.50
C LEU A 289 -12.72 -7.51 -15.76
N VAL A 290 -13.39 -7.37 -16.92
CA VAL A 290 -14.53 -8.21 -17.31
C VAL A 290 -14.09 -9.67 -17.44
N MET A 291 -12.99 -9.91 -18.13
CA MET A 291 -12.43 -11.24 -18.32
C MET A 291 -11.98 -11.88 -16.99
N LEU A 292 -11.26 -11.13 -16.16
CA LEU A 292 -10.76 -11.60 -14.87
C LEU A 292 -11.89 -11.98 -13.92
N LYS A 293 -12.94 -11.14 -13.82
CA LYS A 293 -14.13 -11.43 -13.00
C LYS A 293 -14.81 -12.72 -13.44
N SER A 294 -14.99 -12.90 -14.75
CA SER A 294 -15.58 -14.12 -15.33
C SER A 294 -14.72 -15.35 -15.04
N PHE A 295 -13.39 -15.24 -15.17
CA PHE A 295 -12.45 -16.31 -14.89
C PHE A 295 -12.51 -16.79 -13.42
N ILE A 296 -12.56 -15.85 -12.47
CA ILE A 296 -12.69 -16.16 -11.02
C ILE A 296 -13.96 -16.96 -10.74
N ILE A 297 -15.09 -16.57 -11.36
CA ILE A 297 -16.38 -17.22 -11.19
C ILE A 297 -16.35 -18.63 -11.83
N GLU A 298 -15.86 -18.74 -13.06
CA GLU A 298 -15.76 -20.02 -13.78
C GLU A 298 -14.87 -21.03 -13.03
N LYS A 299 -13.70 -20.59 -12.60
CA LYS A 299 -12.73 -21.44 -11.89
C LYS A 299 -13.04 -21.62 -10.40
N GLN A 300 -14.09 -20.98 -9.89
CA GLN A 300 -14.50 -21.04 -8.48
C GLN A 300 -13.33 -20.77 -7.51
N LEU A 301 -12.59 -19.68 -7.75
CA LEU A 301 -11.39 -19.40 -6.97
C LEU A 301 -11.67 -18.74 -5.62
N VAL A 302 -12.67 -17.87 -5.56
CA VAL A 302 -13.05 -17.10 -4.37
C VAL A 302 -14.46 -16.53 -4.57
N VAL A 303 -15.21 -16.29 -3.49
CA VAL A 303 -16.51 -15.62 -3.55
C VAL A 303 -16.35 -14.13 -3.82
N ILE A 304 -17.16 -13.56 -4.68
CA ILE A 304 -17.32 -12.11 -4.86
C ILE A 304 -18.50 -11.67 -3.98
N PRO A 305 -18.25 -11.04 -2.82
CA PRO A 305 -19.28 -10.83 -1.79
C PRO A 305 -20.20 -9.63 -2.06
N SER A 306 -20.00 -8.91 -3.15
CA SER A 306 -20.75 -7.70 -3.51
C SER A 306 -21.05 -7.66 -5.01
N LYS A 307 -22.10 -6.91 -5.38
CA LYS A 307 -22.37 -6.56 -6.78
C LYS A 307 -21.63 -5.30 -7.25
N SER A 308 -20.91 -4.65 -6.33
CA SER A 308 -20.14 -3.45 -6.66
C SER A 308 -19.07 -3.77 -7.70
N ASP A 309 -18.93 -2.90 -8.67
CA ASP A 309 -17.87 -2.95 -9.66
C ASP A 309 -16.82 -1.86 -9.38
N CYS A 310 -15.63 -2.06 -9.94
CA CYS A 310 -14.55 -1.12 -9.91
C CYS A 310 -14.51 -0.34 -11.22
N LEU A 311 -14.53 0.98 -11.15
CA LEU A 311 -14.28 1.85 -12.28
C LEU A 311 -12.79 1.84 -12.64
N VAL A 312 -12.46 2.07 -13.91
CA VAL A 312 -11.07 2.27 -14.34
C VAL A 312 -10.97 3.66 -14.95
N GLU A 313 -10.11 4.47 -14.39
CA GLU A 313 -9.95 5.87 -14.76
C GLU A 313 -8.48 6.24 -14.93
N GLU A 314 -8.24 7.32 -15.67
CA GLU A 314 -6.92 7.92 -15.73
C GLU A 314 -6.58 8.58 -14.37
N SER A 315 -5.37 8.35 -13.88
CA SER A 315 -4.91 8.91 -12.62
C SER A 315 -4.95 10.44 -12.64
N PRO A 316 -5.51 11.09 -11.61
CA PRO A 316 -5.39 12.54 -11.42
C PRO A 316 -3.94 13.00 -11.46
N ALA A 317 -3.68 14.19 -11.98
CA ALA A 317 -2.33 14.67 -12.24
C ALA A 317 -1.39 14.59 -11.03
N TYR A 318 -1.89 14.86 -9.83
CA TYR A 318 -1.11 14.86 -8.58
C TYR A 318 -0.73 13.45 -8.09
N MET A 319 -1.42 12.41 -8.57
CA MET A 319 -1.14 11.01 -8.21
C MET A 319 -0.35 10.26 -9.28
N ARG A 320 0.04 10.92 -10.38
CA ARG A 320 0.78 10.29 -11.49
C ARG A 320 2.22 9.90 -11.16
N TRP A 321 2.68 10.16 -9.95
CA TRP A 321 3.92 9.60 -9.43
C TRP A 321 3.81 8.08 -9.18
N ASN A 322 2.59 7.58 -9.00
CA ASN A 322 2.28 6.15 -8.93
C ASN A 322 1.67 5.71 -10.27
N SER A 323 2.24 4.67 -10.89
CA SER A 323 1.81 4.17 -12.20
C SER A 323 0.39 3.60 -12.20
N ALA A 324 -0.01 2.95 -11.10
CA ALA A 324 -1.36 2.41 -10.92
C ALA A 324 -1.66 2.22 -9.43
N TYR A 325 -2.93 2.42 -9.04
CA TYR A 325 -3.37 2.20 -7.66
C TYR A 325 -4.90 2.07 -7.55
N MET A 326 -5.34 1.38 -6.51
CA MET A 326 -6.73 1.26 -6.13
C MET A 326 -7.13 2.36 -5.13
N ASN A 327 -8.30 2.98 -5.34
CA ASN A 327 -8.93 3.90 -4.40
C ASN A 327 -10.34 3.38 -4.04
N PRO A 328 -10.45 2.51 -3.01
CA PRO A 328 -11.74 2.01 -2.56
C PRO A 328 -12.45 3.02 -1.65
N PRO A 329 -13.78 2.97 -1.54
CA PRO A 329 -14.50 3.67 -0.49
C PRO A 329 -14.16 3.09 0.89
N GLY A 330 -14.31 3.92 1.91
CA GLY A 330 -14.08 3.50 3.29
C GLY A 330 -15.19 2.57 3.82
N PRO A 331 -14.94 1.81 4.91
CA PRO A 331 -15.90 0.85 5.46
C PRO A 331 -17.18 1.49 6.03
N TYR A 332 -17.20 2.78 6.26
CA TYR A 332 -18.39 3.53 6.69
C TYR A 332 -19.12 4.21 5.52
N GLU A 333 -18.59 4.19 4.32
CA GLU A 333 -19.23 4.69 3.11
C GLU A 333 -20.02 3.56 2.43
N LYS A 334 -21.25 3.90 2.01
CA LYS A 334 -22.11 2.95 1.29
C LYS A 334 -22.34 3.46 -0.13
N ASP A 335 -22.43 2.51 -1.06
CA ASP A 335 -22.84 2.78 -2.44
C ASP A 335 -21.90 3.72 -3.23
N LEU A 336 -20.66 3.89 -2.78
CA LEU A 336 -19.65 4.61 -3.54
C LEU A 336 -18.84 3.64 -4.42
N PRO A 337 -18.47 4.06 -5.63
CA PRO A 337 -17.63 3.23 -6.50
C PRO A 337 -16.19 3.20 -5.99
N ALA A 338 -15.55 2.05 -6.12
CA ALA A 338 -14.09 1.96 -6.10
C ALA A 338 -13.54 2.38 -7.47
N VAL A 339 -12.34 2.95 -7.49
CA VAL A 339 -11.70 3.36 -8.73
C VAL A 339 -10.27 2.80 -8.80
N TYR A 340 -10.00 2.09 -9.87
CA TYR A 340 -8.66 1.70 -10.27
C TYR A 340 -8.08 2.78 -11.18
N TYR A 341 -7.06 3.48 -10.70
CA TYR A 341 -6.41 4.55 -11.43
C TYR A 341 -5.16 4.06 -12.15
N ILE A 342 -4.96 4.50 -13.39
CA ILE A 342 -3.78 4.23 -14.21
C ILE A 342 -3.19 5.57 -14.67
N ALA A 343 -1.92 5.81 -14.38
CA ALA A 343 -1.26 7.03 -14.76
C ALA A 343 -0.89 7.01 -16.26
N PRO A 344 -1.26 8.06 -17.02
CA PRO A 344 -0.76 8.24 -18.37
C PRO A 344 0.72 8.64 -18.37
N PRO A 345 1.45 8.42 -19.46
CA PRO A 345 2.80 8.93 -19.59
C PRO A 345 2.82 10.45 -19.53
N ASN A 346 3.90 11.02 -19.01
CA ASN A 346 4.06 12.47 -18.96
C ASN A 346 4.18 13.03 -20.40
N PRO A 347 3.31 13.99 -20.80
CA PRO A 347 3.32 14.54 -22.16
C PRO A 347 4.59 15.34 -22.49
N ALA A 348 5.38 15.73 -21.48
CA ALA A 348 6.67 16.40 -21.69
C ALA A 348 7.82 15.42 -22.04
N TRP A 349 7.61 14.12 -21.90
CA TRP A 349 8.60 13.11 -22.27
C TRP A 349 8.69 12.92 -23.78
N THR A 350 9.82 12.40 -24.24
CA THR A 350 9.99 12.00 -25.64
C THR A 350 8.99 10.89 -26.02
N PRO A 351 8.63 10.76 -27.31
CA PRO A 351 7.75 9.67 -27.77
C PRO A 351 8.23 8.28 -27.36
N LYS A 352 9.56 8.07 -27.30
CA LYS A 352 10.14 6.81 -26.86
C LYS A 352 9.92 6.58 -25.36
N GLU A 353 10.16 7.57 -24.53
CA GLU A 353 9.93 7.47 -23.08
C GLU A 353 8.46 7.26 -22.76
N GLN A 354 7.56 7.93 -23.48
CA GLN A 354 6.11 7.71 -23.33
C GLN A 354 5.72 6.29 -23.72
N PHE A 355 6.27 5.77 -24.81
CA PHE A 355 6.03 4.39 -25.24
C PHE A 355 6.59 3.38 -24.22
N ASP A 356 7.80 3.58 -23.74
CA ASP A 356 8.45 2.68 -22.77
C ASP A 356 7.70 2.65 -21.43
N TYR A 357 7.11 3.78 -21.01
CA TYR A 357 6.34 3.88 -19.75
C TYR A 357 5.04 3.07 -19.75
N ILE A 358 4.37 2.97 -20.90
CA ILE A 358 3.13 2.18 -21.01
C ILE A 358 3.48 0.71 -20.77
N PRO A 359 2.81 0.00 -19.83
CA PRO A 359 3.07 -1.42 -19.61
C PRO A 359 2.71 -2.25 -20.84
N SER A 360 3.35 -3.41 -21.02
CA SER A 360 2.87 -4.41 -21.98
C SER A 360 1.48 -4.91 -21.57
N TYR A 361 0.74 -5.49 -22.52
CA TYR A 361 -0.59 -6.04 -22.24
C TYR A 361 -0.58 -7.06 -21.09
N SER A 362 0.44 -7.92 -21.05
CA SER A 362 0.57 -8.95 -20.00
C SER A 362 1.00 -8.39 -18.65
N GLU A 363 1.84 -7.37 -18.59
CA GLU A 363 2.15 -6.68 -17.33
C GLU A 363 0.93 -5.95 -16.79
N LEU A 364 0.18 -5.25 -17.65
CA LEU A 364 -1.09 -4.60 -17.28
C LEU A 364 -2.11 -5.63 -16.77
N LEU A 365 -2.17 -6.81 -17.38
CA LEU A 365 -3.07 -7.88 -16.93
C LEU A 365 -2.81 -8.25 -15.47
N PHE A 366 -1.56 -8.44 -15.08
CA PHE A 366 -1.23 -8.78 -13.70
C PHE A 366 -1.26 -7.57 -12.75
N THR A 367 -1.13 -6.35 -13.25
CA THR A 367 -1.48 -5.15 -12.49
C THR A 367 -3.00 -5.12 -12.21
N SER A 368 -3.84 -5.42 -13.20
CA SER A 368 -5.30 -5.53 -13.03
C SER A 368 -5.72 -6.67 -12.10
N VAL A 369 -4.98 -7.79 -12.08
CA VAL A 369 -5.14 -8.86 -11.08
C VAL A 369 -4.81 -8.34 -9.69
N HIS A 370 -3.67 -7.67 -9.52
CA HIS A 370 -3.18 -7.13 -8.25
C HIS A 370 -4.12 -6.08 -7.67
N GLU A 371 -4.55 -5.11 -8.49
CA GLU A 371 -5.38 -4.00 -8.04
C GLU A 371 -6.84 -4.41 -7.83
N VAL A 372 -7.39 -5.29 -8.69
CA VAL A 372 -8.85 -5.47 -8.71
C VAL A 372 -9.27 -6.92 -8.51
N TRP A 373 -9.09 -7.80 -9.52
CA TRP A 373 -9.69 -9.13 -9.55
C TRP A 373 -8.65 -10.27 -9.66
N PRO A 374 -8.39 -10.99 -8.55
CA PRO A 374 -8.99 -10.93 -7.20
C PRO A 374 -8.13 -10.23 -6.14
N GLY A 375 -7.35 -9.19 -6.52
CA GLY A 375 -6.41 -8.49 -5.62
C GLY A 375 -7.06 -7.57 -4.59
N HIS A 376 -6.58 -6.32 -4.53
CA HIS A 376 -6.97 -5.34 -3.50
C HIS A 376 -8.47 -5.08 -3.44
N PHE A 377 -9.13 -4.84 -4.57
CA PHE A 377 -10.56 -4.55 -4.55
C PHE A 377 -11.39 -5.69 -3.95
N LEU A 378 -11.13 -6.93 -4.37
CA LEU A 378 -11.82 -8.08 -3.79
C LEU A 378 -11.54 -8.22 -2.29
N GLN A 379 -10.28 -8.03 -1.88
CA GLN A 379 -9.89 -8.09 -0.46
C GLN A 379 -10.65 -7.02 0.35
N PHE A 380 -10.78 -5.79 -0.16
CA PHE A 380 -11.57 -4.74 0.49
C PHE A 380 -13.05 -5.09 0.60
N LEU A 381 -13.63 -5.70 -0.43
CA LEU A 381 -15.03 -6.16 -0.37
C LEU A 381 -15.23 -7.20 0.75
N HIS A 382 -14.28 -8.10 0.93
CA HIS A 382 -14.32 -9.07 2.05
C HIS A 382 -14.10 -8.39 3.40
N SER A 383 -13.11 -7.51 3.50
CA SER A 383 -12.82 -6.79 4.76
C SER A 383 -14.00 -5.96 5.22
N ASN A 384 -14.69 -5.27 4.33
CA ASN A 384 -15.90 -4.48 4.65
C ASN A 384 -17.06 -5.36 5.15
N ASN A 385 -17.07 -6.65 4.85
CA ASN A 385 -18.02 -7.64 5.36
C ASN A 385 -17.52 -8.39 6.60
N SER A 386 -16.33 -8.07 7.10
CA SER A 386 -15.81 -8.67 8.34
C SER A 386 -16.78 -8.40 9.51
N PRO A 387 -17.05 -9.41 10.37
CA PRO A 387 -17.87 -9.21 11.56
C PRO A 387 -17.22 -8.25 12.58
N SER A 388 -15.93 -8.03 12.49
CA SER A 388 -15.18 -7.11 13.32
C SER A 388 -15.08 -5.73 12.68
N LYS A 389 -15.61 -4.70 13.33
CA LYS A 389 -15.40 -3.30 12.93
C LYS A 389 -13.91 -2.94 12.92
N PHE A 390 -13.14 -3.50 13.83
CA PHE A 390 -11.70 -3.32 13.90
C PHE A 390 -11.02 -3.86 12.61
N GLY A 391 -11.39 -5.06 12.18
CA GLY A 391 -10.88 -5.68 10.95
C GLY A 391 -11.36 -5.02 9.65
N GLN A 392 -12.41 -4.18 9.70
CA GLN A 392 -12.84 -3.36 8.56
C GLN A 392 -11.96 -2.12 8.38
N VAL A 393 -11.39 -1.59 9.47
CA VAL A 393 -10.62 -0.32 9.48
C VAL A 393 -9.13 -0.55 9.33
N PHE A 394 -8.59 -1.55 10.04
CA PHE A 394 -7.15 -1.80 10.06
C PHE A 394 -6.80 -2.99 9.16
N ILE A 395 -5.91 -2.78 8.22
CA ILE A 395 -5.45 -3.81 7.27
C ILE A 395 -3.93 -3.79 7.27
N GLY A 396 -3.33 -4.94 7.65
CA GLY A 396 -1.88 -5.10 7.70
C GLY A 396 -1.24 -5.11 6.32
N TYR A 397 -0.01 -4.60 6.24
CA TYR A 397 0.71 -4.46 4.98
C TYR A 397 0.97 -5.84 4.31
N ALA A 398 1.46 -6.84 5.07
CA ALA A 398 1.67 -8.18 4.53
C ALA A 398 0.36 -8.88 4.15
N PHE A 399 -0.76 -8.56 4.81
CA PHE A 399 -2.06 -9.11 4.44
C PHE A 399 -2.52 -8.53 3.10
N ALA A 400 -2.55 -7.22 2.94
CA ALA A 400 -3.05 -6.55 1.74
C ALA A 400 -2.15 -6.83 0.52
N GLU A 401 -0.87 -6.48 0.62
CA GLU A 401 0.08 -6.62 -0.50
C GLU A 401 0.48 -8.07 -0.74
N GLY A 402 0.59 -8.84 0.34
CA GLY A 402 0.82 -10.28 0.24
C GLY A 402 -0.31 -11.00 -0.45
N TRP A 403 -1.58 -10.65 -0.16
CA TRP A 403 -2.74 -11.17 -0.86
C TRP A 403 -2.73 -10.77 -2.34
N ALA A 404 -2.61 -9.49 -2.65
CA ALA A 404 -2.60 -9.01 -4.03
C ALA A 404 -1.48 -9.67 -4.85
N HIS A 405 -0.27 -9.77 -4.28
CA HIS A 405 0.85 -10.45 -4.94
C HIS A 405 0.67 -11.98 -5.02
N TYR A 406 0.03 -12.60 -4.02
CA TYR A 406 -0.32 -14.01 -4.06
C TYR A 406 -1.31 -14.32 -5.20
N THR A 407 -2.28 -13.45 -5.41
CA THR A 407 -3.29 -13.65 -6.46
C THR A 407 -2.71 -13.63 -7.87
N GLU A 408 -1.62 -12.91 -8.11
CA GLU A 408 -0.93 -12.94 -9.40
C GLU A 408 -0.43 -14.36 -9.76
N GLU A 409 0.25 -15.02 -8.82
CA GLU A 409 0.72 -16.40 -8.98
C GLU A 409 -0.47 -17.38 -9.00
N MET A 410 -1.44 -17.20 -8.12
CA MET A 410 -2.64 -18.04 -8.01
C MET A 410 -3.46 -18.04 -9.29
N MET A 411 -3.64 -16.90 -9.95
CA MET A 411 -4.38 -16.80 -11.21
C MET A 411 -3.66 -17.52 -12.35
N TRP A 412 -2.33 -17.40 -12.43
CA TRP A 412 -1.53 -18.18 -13.36
C TRP A 412 -1.66 -19.70 -13.08
N ASP A 413 -1.50 -20.12 -11.84
CA ASP A 413 -1.65 -21.51 -11.42
C ASP A 413 -3.07 -22.05 -11.70
N ALA A 414 -4.07 -21.18 -11.68
CA ALA A 414 -5.44 -21.52 -12.04
C ALA A 414 -5.68 -21.67 -13.55
N GLY A 415 -4.69 -21.32 -14.38
CA GLY A 415 -4.74 -21.44 -15.84
C GLY A 415 -5.08 -20.15 -16.56
N LEU A 416 -4.96 -18.99 -15.94
CA LEU A 416 -5.13 -17.71 -16.63
C LEU A 416 -4.13 -17.62 -17.80
N GLY A 417 -4.64 -17.32 -19.01
CA GLY A 417 -3.85 -17.25 -20.23
C GLY A 417 -3.56 -18.58 -20.90
N GLU A 418 -4.14 -19.71 -20.43
CA GLU A 418 -4.11 -21.03 -21.08
C GLU A 418 -2.70 -21.52 -21.49
N GLY A 419 -1.69 -21.15 -20.73
CA GLY A 419 -0.30 -21.52 -21.00
C GLY A 419 0.45 -20.58 -21.93
N ASP A 420 -0.11 -19.42 -22.28
CA ASP A 420 0.59 -18.38 -23.04
C ASP A 420 1.83 -17.90 -22.29
N SER A 421 3.00 -18.09 -22.91
CA SER A 421 4.27 -17.72 -22.31
C SER A 421 4.41 -16.23 -22.09
N THR A 422 3.76 -15.37 -22.88
CA THR A 422 3.81 -13.90 -22.70
C THR A 422 3.03 -13.50 -21.46
N VAL A 423 1.93 -14.15 -21.17
CA VAL A 423 1.14 -13.96 -19.94
C VAL A 423 1.97 -14.37 -18.73
N HIS A 424 2.64 -15.54 -18.78
CA HIS A 424 3.51 -15.98 -17.69
C HIS A 424 4.68 -15.02 -17.45
N ILE A 425 5.31 -14.51 -18.53
CA ILE A 425 6.39 -13.51 -18.42
C ILE A 425 5.90 -12.26 -17.68
N GLY A 426 4.70 -11.76 -17.99
CA GLY A 426 4.14 -10.59 -17.30
C GLY A 426 3.97 -10.84 -15.79
N GLN A 427 3.47 -12.00 -15.38
CA GLN A 427 3.38 -12.40 -13.96
C GLN A 427 4.76 -12.45 -13.31
N LEU A 428 5.74 -13.07 -13.98
CA LEU A 428 7.09 -13.27 -13.44
C LEU A 428 7.85 -11.95 -13.28
N LEU A 429 7.70 -10.98 -14.18
CA LEU A 429 8.30 -9.65 -14.03
C LEU A 429 7.82 -8.95 -12.76
N ASN A 430 6.51 -9.01 -12.48
CA ASN A 430 5.94 -8.51 -11.25
C ASN A 430 6.50 -9.26 -10.01
N ALA A 431 6.64 -10.58 -10.08
CA ALA A 431 7.18 -11.37 -8.98
C ALA A 431 8.66 -11.06 -8.71
N LEU A 432 9.49 -10.93 -9.74
CA LEU A 432 10.91 -10.61 -9.62
C LEU A 432 11.15 -9.25 -8.98
N LEU A 433 10.37 -8.23 -9.34
CA LEU A 433 10.43 -6.92 -8.71
C LEU A 433 10.25 -7.02 -7.19
N ARG A 434 9.23 -7.76 -6.75
CA ARG A 434 8.89 -7.91 -5.33
C ARG A 434 9.86 -8.85 -4.60
N ASN A 435 10.44 -9.84 -5.28
CA ASN A 435 11.53 -10.63 -4.72
C ASN A 435 12.75 -9.77 -4.37
N VAL A 436 13.14 -8.88 -5.29
CA VAL A 436 14.27 -7.96 -5.04
C VAL A 436 13.95 -6.99 -3.91
N ARG A 437 12.72 -6.49 -3.78
CA ARG A 437 12.30 -5.68 -2.63
C ARG A 437 12.57 -6.38 -1.30
N LEU A 438 12.26 -7.69 -1.17
CA LEU A 438 12.51 -8.43 0.07
C LEU A 438 14.00 -8.49 0.42
N ILE A 439 14.83 -8.85 -0.54
CA ILE A 439 16.27 -8.99 -0.33
C ILE A 439 16.90 -7.62 -0.06
N SER A 440 16.47 -6.60 -0.81
CA SER A 440 16.95 -5.23 -0.68
C SER A 440 16.58 -4.63 0.67
N ALA A 441 15.33 -4.79 1.16
CA ALA A 441 14.93 -4.30 2.48
C ALA A 441 15.84 -4.84 3.58
N ILE A 442 16.05 -6.15 3.61
CA ILE A 442 16.92 -6.79 4.59
C ILE A 442 18.36 -6.27 4.44
N GLY A 443 18.89 -6.26 3.21
CA GLY A 443 20.27 -5.82 2.95
C GLY A 443 20.52 -4.38 3.34
N LEU A 444 19.66 -3.44 2.95
CA LEU A 444 19.77 -2.01 3.23
C LEU A 444 19.69 -1.73 4.72
N HIS A 445 18.70 -2.30 5.41
CA HIS A 445 18.46 -1.99 6.82
C HIS A 445 19.31 -2.78 7.81
N THR A 446 20.04 -3.81 7.34
CA THR A 446 21.08 -4.51 8.14
C THR A 446 22.50 -4.04 7.85
N GLY A 447 22.66 -3.08 6.93
CA GLY A 447 23.97 -2.56 6.52
C GLY A 447 24.81 -3.52 5.65
N LYS A 448 24.17 -4.57 5.11
CA LYS A 448 24.82 -5.55 4.21
C LYS A 448 24.79 -5.14 2.74
N MET A 449 24.04 -4.09 2.40
CA MET A 449 23.83 -3.64 1.02
C MET A 449 23.80 -2.11 0.97
N THR A 450 24.43 -1.52 -0.04
CA THR A 450 24.30 -0.09 -0.36
C THR A 450 23.12 0.16 -1.27
N VAL A 451 22.70 1.43 -1.42
CA VAL A 451 21.62 1.83 -2.33
C VAL A 451 21.98 1.51 -3.78
N GLU A 452 23.25 1.72 -4.16
CA GLU A 452 23.76 1.40 -5.51
C GLU A 452 23.77 -0.11 -5.80
N GLN A 453 24.06 -0.94 -4.78
CA GLN A 453 23.95 -2.39 -4.91
C GLN A 453 22.50 -2.84 -5.05
N SER A 454 21.58 -2.19 -4.32
CA SER A 454 20.15 -2.42 -4.45
C SER A 454 19.66 -2.04 -5.86
N GLU A 455 20.02 -0.84 -6.37
CA GLU A 455 19.68 -0.39 -7.72
C GLU A 455 20.16 -1.39 -8.77
N ARG A 456 21.42 -1.86 -8.65
CA ARG A 456 21.97 -2.86 -9.55
C ARG A 456 21.15 -4.16 -9.52
N MET A 457 20.76 -4.62 -8.34
CA MET A 457 19.94 -5.83 -8.20
C MET A 457 18.57 -5.69 -8.89
N PHE A 458 17.92 -4.53 -8.78
CA PHE A 458 16.67 -4.26 -9.49
C PHE A 458 16.86 -4.28 -11.02
N ARG A 459 17.97 -3.77 -11.51
CA ARG A 459 18.28 -3.80 -12.95
C ARG A 459 18.60 -5.20 -13.48
N GLU A 460 19.40 -5.95 -12.75
CA GLU A 460 19.96 -7.23 -13.22
C GLU A 460 19.03 -8.42 -12.98
N LEU A 461 18.30 -8.43 -11.85
CA LEU A 461 17.47 -9.57 -11.42
C LEU A 461 15.96 -9.32 -11.57
N ALA A 462 15.52 -8.08 -11.53
CA ALA A 462 14.13 -7.70 -11.78
C ALA A 462 13.92 -7.03 -13.14
N PHE A 463 14.97 -6.88 -13.94
CA PHE A 463 14.94 -6.33 -15.30
C PHE A 463 14.33 -4.93 -15.39
N GLN A 464 14.46 -4.15 -14.32
CA GLN A 464 13.93 -2.79 -14.27
C GLN A 464 14.80 -1.83 -15.09
N ASP A 465 14.16 -0.87 -15.74
CA ASP A 465 14.88 0.24 -16.35
C ASP A 465 15.62 1.08 -15.28
N PRO A 466 16.63 1.89 -15.68
CA PRO A 466 17.44 2.63 -14.72
C PRO A 466 16.66 3.61 -13.84
N GLY A 467 15.55 4.19 -14.34
CA GLY A 467 14.70 5.12 -13.60
C GLY A 467 13.95 4.41 -12.46
N ASN A 468 13.22 3.34 -12.81
CA ASN A 468 12.51 2.50 -11.85
C ASN A 468 13.48 1.86 -10.84
N ALA A 469 14.62 1.34 -11.29
CA ALA A 469 15.59 0.73 -10.38
C ALA A 469 16.09 1.71 -9.30
N ARG A 470 16.42 2.95 -9.68
CA ARG A 470 16.79 4.00 -8.71
C ARG A 470 15.63 4.32 -7.75
N GLN A 471 14.42 4.46 -8.27
CA GLN A 471 13.24 4.72 -7.45
C GLN A 471 12.99 3.60 -6.44
N GLN A 472 13.09 2.32 -6.85
CA GLN A 472 12.91 1.17 -5.97
C GLN A 472 13.99 1.07 -4.89
N ALA A 473 15.25 1.32 -5.25
CA ALA A 473 16.35 1.34 -4.29
C ALA A 473 16.21 2.49 -3.28
N ALA A 474 15.82 3.68 -3.74
CA ALA A 474 15.54 4.82 -2.87
C ALA A 474 14.35 4.53 -1.94
N ARG A 475 13.24 3.97 -2.46
CA ARG A 475 12.08 3.55 -1.65
C ARG A 475 12.49 2.62 -0.53
N GLY A 476 13.35 1.64 -0.79
CA GLY A 476 13.83 0.70 0.22
C GLY A 476 14.49 1.37 1.43
N THR A 477 14.94 2.60 1.33
CA THR A 477 15.56 3.32 2.46
C THR A 477 14.55 3.88 3.46
N PHE A 478 13.36 4.34 3.00
CA PHE A 478 12.32 4.93 3.83
C PHE A 478 11.09 4.04 4.03
N ASP A 479 10.94 2.99 3.22
CA ASP A 479 9.91 1.96 3.34
C ASP A 479 10.56 0.58 3.62
N PRO A 480 11.09 0.35 4.84
CA PRO A 480 11.70 -0.93 5.20
C PRO A 480 10.70 -2.09 5.14
N ALA A 481 9.41 -1.81 5.18
CA ALA A 481 8.35 -2.80 5.18
C ALA A 481 7.93 -3.27 3.76
N TYR A 482 8.50 -2.73 2.68
CA TYR A 482 8.15 -3.18 1.33
C TYR A 482 8.57 -4.64 1.02
N LEU A 483 9.29 -5.32 1.93
CA LEU A 483 9.49 -6.77 1.88
C LEU A 483 8.17 -7.55 2.02
N ASN A 484 7.14 -6.94 2.57
CA ASN A 484 5.85 -7.56 2.90
C ASN A 484 5.11 -8.10 1.68
N TYR A 485 5.35 -7.59 0.48
CA TYR A 485 4.82 -8.17 -0.76
C TYR A 485 5.16 -9.65 -0.89
N THR A 486 6.44 -9.97 -0.97
CA THR A 486 6.90 -11.37 -1.12
C THR A 486 6.75 -12.16 0.17
N MET A 487 7.05 -11.58 1.32
CA MET A 487 6.89 -12.25 2.62
C MET A 487 5.43 -12.67 2.84
N GLY A 488 4.48 -11.76 2.61
CA GLY A 488 3.05 -12.02 2.73
C GLY A 488 2.57 -13.09 1.75
N LYS A 489 2.96 -12.97 0.46
CA LYS A 489 2.67 -14.00 -0.56
C LYS A 489 3.10 -15.40 -0.11
N LEU A 490 4.33 -15.53 0.36
CA LEU A 490 4.89 -16.82 0.76
C LEU A 490 4.17 -17.40 1.97
N MET A 491 3.84 -16.57 2.96
CA MET A 491 3.05 -17.00 4.13
C MET A 491 1.64 -17.44 3.74
N ILE A 492 0.96 -16.72 2.85
CA ILE A 492 -0.39 -17.07 2.37
C ILE A 492 -0.35 -18.37 1.59
N ARG A 493 0.62 -18.53 0.67
CA ARG A 493 0.79 -19.76 -0.11
C ARG A 493 1.04 -20.97 0.80
N LYS A 494 1.96 -20.83 1.77
CA LYS A 494 2.22 -21.90 2.74
C LYS A 494 0.98 -22.25 3.58
N LEU A 495 0.25 -21.23 4.03
CA LEU A 495 -0.98 -21.44 4.80
C LEU A 495 -2.04 -22.15 3.95
N ARG A 496 -2.21 -21.76 2.68
CA ARG A 496 -3.11 -22.44 1.73
C ARG A 496 -2.73 -23.91 1.57
N ASP A 497 -1.46 -24.18 1.29
CA ASP A 497 -0.98 -25.53 1.03
C ASP A 497 -1.20 -26.42 2.27
N ASP A 498 -0.88 -25.94 3.47
CA ASP A 498 -1.08 -26.66 4.71
C ASP A 498 -2.57 -26.87 5.03
N TRP A 499 -3.41 -25.85 4.80
CA TRP A 499 -4.84 -25.94 5.09
C TRP A 499 -5.58 -26.84 4.11
N CYS A 500 -5.20 -26.82 2.84
CA CYS A 500 -5.82 -27.61 1.79
C CYS A 500 -5.34 -29.08 1.77
N ALA A 501 -4.21 -29.42 2.39
CA ALA A 501 -3.59 -30.75 2.32
C ALA A 501 -4.57 -31.88 2.67
N ASP A 502 -5.36 -31.70 3.74
CA ASP A 502 -6.33 -32.69 4.22
C ASP A 502 -7.77 -32.40 3.76
N ARG A 503 -7.96 -31.49 2.80
CA ARG A 503 -9.28 -30.99 2.33
C ARG A 503 -9.49 -31.08 0.83
N GLY A 504 -8.77 -31.96 0.15
CA GLY A 504 -8.90 -32.16 -1.30
C GLY A 504 -7.93 -31.31 -2.14
N GLY A 505 -6.92 -30.69 -1.53
CA GLY A 505 -5.90 -29.95 -2.24
C GLY A 505 -6.48 -28.74 -2.99
N ARG A 506 -6.36 -28.70 -4.30
CA ARG A 506 -6.81 -27.57 -5.13
C ARG A 506 -8.34 -27.34 -5.08
N GLU A 507 -9.13 -28.36 -4.92
CA GLU A 507 -10.58 -28.23 -4.83
C GLU A 507 -11.04 -27.40 -3.61
N ALA A 508 -10.20 -27.34 -2.57
CA ALA A 508 -10.44 -26.57 -1.36
C ALA A 508 -9.95 -25.09 -1.45
N TRP A 509 -9.39 -24.65 -2.56
CA TRP A 509 -8.83 -23.28 -2.68
C TRP A 509 -9.89 -22.21 -2.44
N LYS A 510 -11.07 -22.38 -2.98
CA LYS A 510 -12.17 -21.42 -2.78
C LYS A 510 -12.49 -21.23 -1.31
N ASP A 511 -12.68 -22.33 -0.60
CA ASP A 511 -13.04 -22.31 0.83
C ASP A 511 -11.90 -21.73 1.68
N PHE A 512 -10.65 -22.01 1.29
CA PHE A 512 -9.47 -21.39 1.89
C PHE A 512 -9.49 -19.87 1.71
N HIS A 513 -9.66 -19.38 0.48
CA HIS A 513 -9.62 -17.95 0.18
C HIS A 513 -10.76 -17.21 0.89
N ASP A 514 -11.98 -17.74 0.85
CA ASP A 514 -13.13 -17.16 1.52
C ASP A 514 -12.91 -17.09 3.04
N GLN A 515 -12.36 -18.14 3.64
CA GLN A 515 -12.04 -18.15 5.07
C GLN A 515 -10.90 -17.21 5.40
N PHE A 516 -9.82 -17.18 4.62
CA PHE A 516 -8.68 -16.29 4.82
C PHE A 516 -9.11 -14.81 4.80
N LEU A 517 -9.85 -14.41 3.78
CA LEU A 517 -10.30 -13.03 3.60
C LEU A 517 -11.34 -12.60 4.66
N SER A 518 -12.11 -13.53 5.23
CA SER A 518 -13.10 -13.22 6.27
C SER A 518 -12.51 -12.65 7.56
N PHE A 519 -11.20 -12.82 7.79
CA PHE A 519 -10.51 -12.26 8.95
C PHE A 519 -10.30 -10.74 8.88
N GLY A 520 -10.54 -10.10 7.74
CA GLY A 520 -10.31 -8.67 7.55
C GLY A 520 -8.90 -8.38 7.01
N GLY A 521 -7.95 -8.02 7.87
CA GLY A 521 -6.58 -7.70 7.45
C GLY A 521 -5.51 -7.87 8.53
N PRO A 522 -5.59 -8.89 9.43
CA PRO A 522 -4.63 -9.06 10.53
C PRO A 522 -3.28 -9.55 10.05
N PRO A 523 -2.24 -9.50 10.89
CA PRO A 523 -1.01 -10.23 10.64
C PRO A 523 -1.27 -11.72 10.33
N ILE A 524 -0.68 -12.23 9.24
CA ILE A 524 -0.93 -13.57 8.72
C ILE A 524 -0.65 -14.69 9.76
N PRO A 525 0.36 -14.59 10.65
CA PRO A 525 0.56 -15.59 11.71
C PRO A 525 -0.65 -15.77 12.65
N LEU A 526 -1.42 -14.69 12.90
CA LEU A 526 -2.65 -14.78 13.68
C LEU A 526 -3.74 -15.55 12.92
N VAL A 527 -3.86 -15.32 11.61
CA VAL A 527 -4.77 -16.08 10.74
C VAL A 527 -4.39 -17.56 10.74
N ARG A 528 -3.10 -17.87 10.57
CA ARG A 528 -2.60 -19.25 10.61
C ARG A 528 -2.97 -19.95 11.92
N LYS A 529 -2.74 -19.28 13.05
CA LYS A 529 -3.15 -19.80 14.37
C LYS A 529 -4.65 -20.06 14.46
N ALA A 530 -5.47 -19.18 13.93
CA ALA A 530 -6.93 -19.32 13.94
C ALA A 530 -7.40 -20.49 13.06
N MET A 531 -6.81 -20.68 11.88
CA MET A 531 -7.21 -21.70 10.90
C MET A 531 -6.63 -23.08 11.20
N LEU A 532 -5.37 -23.17 11.63
CA LEU A 532 -4.63 -24.43 11.81
C LEU A 532 -4.33 -24.79 13.27
N ARG A 533 -4.61 -23.89 14.22
CA ARG A 533 -4.20 -24.02 15.64
C ARG A 533 -2.67 -24.16 15.81
N ASN A 534 -1.91 -23.65 14.85
CA ASN A 534 -0.45 -23.75 14.81
C ASN A 534 0.14 -22.42 14.29
N GLU A 535 1.10 -21.87 15.03
CA GLU A 535 1.80 -20.62 14.69
C GLU A 535 3.16 -20.90 14.00
N LYS A 536 3.61 -22.15 13.95
CA LYS A 536 4.91 -22.53 13.39
C LYS A 536 4.84 -22.76 11.88
N ASN A 537 6.00 -22.77 11.23
CA ASN A 537 6.13 -23.05 9.80
C ASN A 537 5.37 -22.04 8.93
N LEU A 538 5.76 -20.77 9.05
CA LEU A 538 5.14 -19.68 8.27
C LEU A 538 5.51 -19.71 6.78
N PHE A 539 6.63 -20.39 6.42
CA PHE A 539 7.20 -20.42 5.09
C PHE A 539 7.47 -21.85 4.60
#